data_27642aa140676f6bda3b4c88f8c13a54
#
_entry.id   27642aa140676f6bda3b4c88f8c13a54
#
_cell.length_a   1.000
_cell.length_b   1.000
_cell.length_c   1.000
_cell.angle_alpha   90.00
_cell.angle_beta   90.00
_cell.angle_gamma   90.00
#
_symmetry.space_group_name_H-M   'P 1'
#
loop_
_entity.id
_entity.type
_entity.pdbx_description
1 polymer ?
#
loop_
_entity_poly.entity_id
_entity_poly.type
_entity_poly.pdbx_seq_one_letter_code
_entity_poly.pdbx_strand_id
1 'polypeptide(L)'
;MTQYASDLADRYTAAAPKWSDKMRALGYFDGYLGFLDTHRLGASAGLDVVDIGAGTGAMAEAWAATHGAPGRMALLDPSPAMLAVARAALLRREVVAEVHDSPLETAALGPFDVLLAAHVIEHFDDPLSALTAMRRLARPDARLFLVVSKPHWCNVIIWLQWRHRTFRSDEISELLLHAGFDVQAHYRFPSGPPSRTSFGILARAI
;
A
#
# COMPACT_ATOMS: atom_id res chain seq x y z
N MET A 1 -10.25 7.25 -17.33
CA MET A 1 -8.83 7.42 -16.91
C MET A 1 -8.37 8.77 -17.44
N THR A 2 -7.87 9.63 -16.58
CA THR A 2 -7.24 10.88 -17.01
C THR A 2 -5.91 10.57 -17.71
N GLN A 3 -5.50 11.38 -18.68
CA GLN A 3 -4.21 11.25 -19.39
C GLN A 3 -3.03 11.11 -18.41
N TYR A 4 -3.13 11.76 -17.24
CA TYR A 4 -2.14 11.70 -16.16
C TYR A 4 -2.01 10.29 -15.54
N ALA A 5 -3.11 9.56 -15.33
CA ALA A 5 -3.07 8.20 -14.80
C ALA A 5 -2.44 7.20 -15.78
N SER A 6 -2.65 7.39 -17.09
CA SER A 6 -1.99 6.62 -18.15
C SER A 6 -0.47 6.88 -18.18
N ASP A 7 -0.05 8.15 -18.18
CA ASP A 7 1.38 8.51 -18.18
C ASP A 7 2.12 8.02 -16.93
N LEU A 8 1.44 7.98 -15.79
CA LEU A 8 1.98 7.48 -14.55
C LEU A 8 2.20 5.95 -14.61
N ALA A 9 1.22 5.20 -15.10
CA ALA A 9 1.31 3.75 -15.29
C ALA A 9 2.45 3.37 -16.26
N ASP A 10 2.64 4.12 -17.34
CA ASP A 10 3.73 3.90 -18.31
C ASP A 10 5.11 4.12 -17.68
N ARG A 11 5.25 5.16 -16.84
CA ARG A 11 6.50 5.44 -16.12
C ARG A 11 6.83 4.34 -15.10
N TYR A 12 5.84 3.85 -14.36
CA TYR A 12 6.01 2.73 -13.43
C TYR A 12 6.34 1.44 -14.17
N THR A 13 5.71 1.18 -15.31
CA THR A 13 6.01 0.02 -16.16
C THR A 13 7.48 0.01 -16.61
N ALA A 14 8.01 1.15 -17.06
CA ALA A 14 9.42 1.28 -17.46
C ALA A 14 10.40 1.12 -16.28
N ALA A 15 9.98 1.48 -15.06
CA ALA A 15 10.81 1.40 -13.86
C ALA A 15 10.76 0.03 -13.16
N ALA A 16 9.75 -0.81 -13.44
CA ALA A 16 9.46 -2.03 -12.71
C ALA A 16 10.66 -2.96 -12.46
N PRO A 17 11.55 -3.25 -13.43
CA PRO A 17 12.66 -4.16 -13.22
C PRO A 17 13.68 -3.73 -12.15
N LYS A 18 13.83 -2.40 -11.95
CA LYS A 18 14.80 -1.82 -11.02
C LYS A 18 14.14 -1.22 -9.77
N TRP A 19 12.82 -1.11 -9.76
CA TRP A 19 12.09 -0.45 -8.68
C TRP A 19 12.17 -1.20 -7.36
N SER A 20 11.97 -2.51 -7.40
CA SER A 20 12.04 -3.38 -6.21
C SER A 20 13.40 -3.28 -5.52
N ASP A 21 14.50 -3.40 -6.28
CA ASP A 21 15.86 -3.33 -5.74
C ASP A 21 16.16 -1.94 -5.13
N LYS A 22 15.71 -0.88 -5.81
CA LYS A 22 15.84 0.49 -5.32
C LYS A 22 15.09 0.69 -4.00
N MET A 23 13.85 0.23 -3.88
CA MET A 23 13.05 0.37 -2.67
C MET A 23 13.63 -0.46 -1.51
N ARG A 24 14.16 -1.64 -1.78
CA ARG A 24 14.89 -2.45 -0.79
C ARG A 24 16.17 -1.75 -0.34
N ALA A 25 16.99 -1.26 -1.25
CA ALA A 25 18.23 -0.54 -0.93
C ALA A 25 17.99 0.73 -0.11
N LEU A 26 16.85 1.38 -0.27
CA LEU A 26 16.41 2.52 0.53
C LEU A 26 15.82 2.13 1.90
N GLY A 27 15.64 0.83 2.20
CA GLY A 27 15.13 0.33 3.48
C GLY A 27 13.61 0.34 3.62
N TYR A 28 12.86 0.53 2.53
CA TYR A 28 11.38 0.52 2.60
C TYR A 28 10.83 -0.86 2.94
N PHE A 29 11.42 -1.91 2.38
CA PHE A 29 10.99 -3.28 2.68
C PHE A 29 11.16 -3.62 4.17
N ASP A 30 12.32 -3.29 4.76
CA ASP A 30 12.59 -3.49 6.19
C ASP A 30 11.64 -2.64 7.05
N GLY A 31 11.32 -1.43 6.57
CA GLY A 31 10.31 -0.58 7.21
C GLY A 31 8.93 -1.24 7.24
N TYR A 32 8.49 -1.83 6.13
CA TYR A 32 7.22 -2.55 6.06
C TYR A 32 7.21 -3.78 6.94
N LEU A 33 8.31 -4.57 6.97
CA LEU A 33 8.46 -5.69 7.90
C LEU A 33 8.26 -5.23 9.34
N GLY A 34 8.96 -4.19 9.77
CA GLY A 34 8.85 -3.65 11.14
C GLY A 34 7.44 -3.13 11.47
N PHE A 35 6.78 -2.47 10.52
CA PHE A 35 5.42 -1.98 10.70
C PHE A 35 4.41 -3.12 10.89
N LEU A 36 4.46 -4.11 10.01
CA LEU A 36 3.56 -5.27 10.04
C LEU A 36 3.82 -6.16 11.26
N ASP A 37 5.09 -6.38 11.63
CA ASP A 37 5.45 -7.20 12.79
C ASP A 37 5.04 -6.53 14.13
N THR A 38 5.21 -5.21 14.24
CA THR A 38 4.79 -4.43 15.43
C THR A 38 3.28 -4.53 15.67
N HIS A 39 2.49 -4.63 14.60
CA HIS A 39 1.03 -4.70 14.66
C HIS A 39 0.50 -6.07 14.19
N ARG A 40 1.22 -7.11 14.54
CA ARG A 40 0.92 -8.48 14.09
C ARG A 40 -0.49 -8.89 14.46
N LEU A 41 -1.23 -9.32 13.46
CA LEU A 41 -2.51 -10.00 13.65
C LEU A 41 -2.27 -11.47 13.98
N GLY A 42 -3.29 -12.17 14.44
CA GLY A 42 -3.21 -13.60 14.70
C GLY A 42 -2.90 -14.45 13.46
N ALA A 43 -3.34 -15.70 13.42
CA ALA A 43 -3.09 -16.60 12.30
C ALA A 43 -3.61 -16.04 10.96
N SER A 44 -2.75 -15.98 9.95
CA SER A 44 -3.05 -15.40 8.62
C SER A 44 -3.84 -16.35 7.71
N ALA A 45 -3.74 -17.66 7.94
CA ALA A 45 -4.27 -18.69 7.02
C ALA A 45 -5.78 -18.61 6.71
N GLY A 46 -6.56 -17.93 7.54
CA GLY A 46 -8.00 -17.71 7.32
C GLY A 46 -8.35 -16.32 6.81
N LEU A 47 -7.38 -15.42 6.63
CA LEU A 47 -7.61 -14.03 6.26
C LEU A 47 -7.59 -13.83 4.74
N ASP A 48 -8.52 -13.01 4.25
CA ASP A 48 -8.47 -12.45 2.90
C ASP A 48 -7.72 -11.11 2.94
N VAL A 49 -6.61 -11.02 2.20
CA VAL A 49 -5.70 -9.87 2.18
C VAL A 49 -5.64 -9.27 0.78
N VAL A 50 -5.70 -7.95 0.68
CA VAL A 50 -5.46 -7.23 -0.59
C VAL A 50 -4.33 -6.21 -0.42
N ASP A 51 -3.41 -6.16 -1.39
CA ASP A 51 -2.42 -5.08 -1.53
C ASP A 51 -2.89 -4.13 -2.64
N ILE A 52 -3.27 -2.92 -2.23
CA ILE A 52 -3.84 -1.89 -3.10
C ILE A 52 -2.72 -0.96 -3.56
N GLY A 53 -2.61 -0.76 -4.89
CA GLY A 53 -1.45 -0.10 -5.47
C GLY A 53 -0.19 -0.94 -5.23
N ALA A 54 -0.29 -2.25 -5.44
CA ALA A 54 0.71 -3.22 -5.03
C ALA A 54 2.11 -2.95 -5.62
N GLY A 55 2.19 -2.26 -6.76
CA GLY A 55 3.45 -2.01 -7.44
C GLY A 55 4.21 -3.32 -7.66
N THR A 56 5.46 -3.37 -7.19
CA THR A 56 6.28 -4.60 -7.23
C THR A 56 6.04 -5.57 -6.07
N GLY A 57 4.99 -5.35 -5.25
CA GLY A 57 4.54 -6.27 -4.20
C GLY A 57 5.32 -6.20 -2.88
N ALA A 58 6.02 -5.11 -2.62
CA ALA A 58 6.88 -5.02 -1.42
C ALA A 58 6.09 -5.14 -0.11
N MET A 59 4.88 -4.55 -0.05
CA MET A 59 4.04 -4.60 1.15
C MET A 59 3.41 -6.01 1.32
N ALA A 60 2.89 -6.61 0.24
CA ALA A 60 2.38 -7.98 0.24
C ALA A 60 3.47 -9.01 0.57
N GLU A 61 4.70 -8.83 0.05
CA GLU A 61 5.83 -9.68 0.37
C GLU A 61 6.26 -9.57 1.83
N ALA A 62 6.22 -8.35 2.41
CA ALA A 62 6.46 -8.12 3.82
C ALA A 62 5.38 -8.76 4.70
N TRP A 63 4.11 -8.71 4.26
CA TRP A 63 3.01 -9.45 4.91
C TRP A 63 3.30 -10.95 4.94
N ALA A 64 3.60 -11.55 3.80
CA ALA A 64 3.90 -12.98 3.72
C ALA A 64 5.09 -13.39 4.62
N ALA A 65 6.09 -12.50 4.76
CA ALA A 65 7.25 -12.75 5.63
C ALA A 65 6.93 -12.67 7.12
N THR A 66 6.00 -11.80 7.54
CA THR A 66 5.66 -11.57 8.96
C THR A 66 4.49 -12.42 9.44
N HIS A 67 3.49 -12.64 8.61
CA HIS A 67 2.23 -13.31 8.95
C HIS A 67 2.08 -14.70 8.31
N GLY A 68 2.92 -15.04 7.32
CA GLY A 68 2.77 -16.25 6.51
C GLY A 68 1.73 -16.08 5.39
N ALA A 69 1.43 -17.19 4.72
CA ALA A 69 0.45 -17.21 3.63
C ALA A 69 -0.96 -16.94 4.17
N PRO A 70 -1.71 -15.97 3.59
CA PRO A 70 -3.12 -15.78 3.91
C PRO A 70 -4.00 -16.84 3.23
N GLY A 71 -5.28 -16.92 3.62
CA GLY A 71 -6.26 -17.76 2.93
C GLY A 71 -6.49 -17.32 1.48
N ARG A 72 -6.44 -16.00 1.25
CA ARG A 72 -6.52 -15.37 -0.06
C ARG A 72 -5.59 -14.15 -0.10
N MET A 73 -4.79 -14.02 -1.15
CA MET A 73 -3.98 -12.82 -1.45
C MET A 73 -4.40 -12.24 -2.78
N ALA A 74 -4.80 -10.97 -2.80
CA ALA A 74 -5.08 -10.22 -4.01
C ALA A 74 -4.10 -9.05 -4.18
N LEU A 75 -3.67 -8.81 -5.40
CA LEU A 75 -2.83 -7.68 -5.80
C LEU A 75 -3.62 -6.80 -6.74
N LEU A 76 -3.80 -5.54 -6.40
CA LEU A 76 -4.50 -4.54 -7.22
C LEU A 76 -3.53 -3.43 -7.61
N ASP A 77 -3.28 -3.25 -8.91
CA ASP A 77 -2.43 -2.18 -9.46
C ASP A 77 -2.79 -1.97 -10.94
N PRO A 78 -2.83 -0.74 -11.47
CA PRO A 78 -3.14 -0.51 -12.88
C PRO A 78 -2.01 -0.91 -13.84
N SER A 79 -0.83 -1.31 -13.35
CA SER A 79 0.33 -1.71 -14.17
C SER A 79 0.52 -3.23 -14.22
N PRO A 80 0.21 -3.92 -15.34
CA PRO A 80 0.45 -5.35 -15.48
C PRO A 80 1.92 -5.75 -15.28
N ALA A 81 2.85 -4.88 -15.67
CA ALA A 81 4.28 -5.14 -15.52
C ALA A 81 4.71 -5.14 -14.04
N MET A 82 4.16 -4.22 -13.23
CA MET A 82 4.38 -4.20 -11.79
C MET A 82 3.79 -5.46 -11.14
N LEU A 83 2.56 -5.81 -11.49
CA LEU A 83 1.88 -7.01 -10.98
C LEU A 83 2.63 -8.31 -11.31
N ALA A 84 3.24 -8.40 -12.49
CA ALA A 84 4.06 -9.56 -12.85
C ALA A 84 5.27 -9.72 -11.91
N VAL A 85 5.93 -8.62 -11.54
CA VAL A 85 7.04 -8.62 -10.57
C VAL A 85 6.53 -8.99 -9.17
N ALA A 86 5.42 -8.39 -8.73
CA ALA A 86 4.81 -8.68 -7.43
C ALA A 86 4.41 -10.14 -7.28
N ARG A 87 3.74 -10.70 -8.30
CA ARG A 87 3.37 -12.11 -8.33
C ARG A 87 4.58 -13.03 -8.23
N ALA A 88 5.65 -12.73 -8.97
CA ALA A 88 6.88 -13.50 -8.91
C ALA A 88 7.57 -13.41 -7.53
N ALA A 89 7.49 -12.26 -6.86
CA ALA A 89 8.01 -12.08 -5.51
C ALA A 89 7.25 -12.94 -4.49
N LEU A 90 5.92 -12.96 -4.56
CA LEU A 90 5.09 -13.79 -3.68
C LEU A 90 5.24 -15.28 -3.93
N LEU A 91 5.38 -15.71 -5.20
CA LEU A 91 5.62 -17.12 -5.53
C LEU A 91 6.93 -17.65 -4.91
N ARG A 92 7.96 -16.82 -4.78
CA ARG A 92 9.21 -17.21 -4.07
C ARG A 92 9.00 -17.44 -2.56
N ARG A 93 7.86 -16.97 -2.02
CA ARG A 93 7.41 -17.19 -0.64
C ARG A 93 6.27 -18.21 -0.55
N GLU A 94 6.05 -18.97 -1.62
CA GLU A 94 4.99 -19.99 -1.69
C GLU A 94 3.58 -19.41 -1.52
N VAL A 95 3.39 -18.12 -1.84
CA VAL A 95 2.09 -17.44 -1.83
C VAL A 95 1.59 -17.26 -3.25
N VAL A 96 0.44 -17.85 -3.56
CA VAL A 96 -0.28 -17.63 -4.82
C VAL A 96 -1.20 -16.43 -4.65
N ALA A 97 -1.05 -15.42 -5.52
CA ALA A 97 -1.85 -14.22 -5.50
C ALA A 97 -2.75 -14.11 -6.72
N GLU A 98 -3.98 -13.66 -6.50
CA GLU A 98 -4.87 -13.15 -7.55
C GLU A 98 -4.36 -11.79 -8.02
N VAL A 99 -4.45 -11.53 -9.32
CA VAL A 99 -3.90 -10.30 -9.93
C VAL A 99 -5.02 -9.54 -10.62
N HIS A 100 -5.15 -8.26 -10.29
CA HIS A 100 -6.19 -7.37 -10.82
C HIS A 100 -5.57 -6.09 -11.36
N ASP A 101 -5.53 -5.95 -12.67
CA ASP A 101 -4.95 -4.83 -13.41
C ASP A 101 -5.96 -3.68 -13.63
N SER A 102 -6.60 -3.25 -12.56
CA SER A 102 -7.62 -2.21 -12.60
C SER A 102 -7.33 -1.07 -11.64
N PRO A 103 -7.82 0.15 -11.92
CA PRO A 103 -7.80 1.24 -10.96
C PRO A 103 -8.65 0.93 -9.73
N LEU A 104 -8.26 1.45 -8.56
CA LEU A 104 -8.97 1.28 -7.30
C LEU A 104 -10.45 1.72 -7.38
N GLU A 105 -10.72 2.81 -8.11
CA GLU A 105 -12.05 3.42 -8.21
C GLU A 105 -13.08 2.49 -8.86
N THR A 106 -12.62 1.64 -9.78
CA THR A 106 -13.46 0.71 -10.55
C THR A 106 -13.31 -0.74 -10.11
N ALA A 107 -12.43 -1.01 -9.15
CA ALA A 107 -12.19 -2.36 -8.67
C ALA A 107 -13.44 -2.94 -8.01
N ALA A 108 -13.91 -4.05 -8.54
CA ALA A 108 -15.05 -4.83 -8.02
C ALA A 108 -14.53 -6.11 -7.34
N LEU A 109 -13.84 -5.93 -6.24
CA LEU A 109 -13.18 -6.97 -5.47
C LEU A 109 -13.71 -7.01 -4.03
N GLY A 110 -13.35 -8.06 -3.32
CA GLY A 110 -13.58 -8.17 -1.88
C GLY A 110 -14.84 -8.91 -1.51
N PRO A 111 -15.29 -8.78 -0.26
CA PRO A 111 -14.64 -7.98 0.78
C PRO A 111 -13.41 -8.69 1.38
N PHE A 112 -12.50 -7.91 2.00
CA PHE A 112 -11.24 -8.37 2.59
C PHE A 112 -11.19 -8.10 4.10
N ASP A 113 -10.43 -8.95 4.82
CA ASP A 113 -10.16 -8.78 6.27
C ASP A 113 -9.00 -7.81 6.50
N VAL A 114 -8.07 -7.74 5.55
CA VAL A 114 -6.89 -6.88 5.62
C VAL A 114 -6.66 -6.16 4.30
N LEU A 115 -6.45 -4.85 4.41
CA LEU A 115 -6.05 -4.00 3.31
C LEU A 115 -4.63 -3.49 3.58
N LEU A 116 -3.76 -3.67 2.62
CA LEU A 116 -2.42 -3.11 2.58
C LEU A 116 -2.40 -1.99 1.55
N ALA A 117 -1.81 -0.84 1.86
CA ALA A 117 -1.66 0.26 0.91
C ALA A 117 -0.42 1.08 1.27
N ALA A 118 0.56 1.14 0.38
CA ALA A 118 1.79 1.88 0.61
C ALA A 118 2.06 2.88 -0.51
N HIS A 119 2.02 4.18 -0.17
CA HIS A 119 2.26 5.29 -1.11
C HIS A 119 1.30 5.31 -2.30
N VAL A 120 0.02 5.07 -2.04
CA VAL A 120 -1.04 4.98 -3.05
C VAL A 120 -1.87 6.27 -3.10
N ILE A 121 -2.34 6.73 -1.94
CA ILE A 121 -3.29 7.85 -1.88
C ILE A 121 -2.67 9.19 -2.29
N GLU A 122 -1.35 9.28 -2.31
CA GLU A 122 -0.59 10.43 -2.81
C GLU A 122 -0.82 10.72 -4.29
N HIS A 123 -1.28 9.73 -5.04
CA HIS A 123 -1.53 9.82 -6.48
C HIS A 123 -2.94 10.25 -6.86
N PHE A 124 -3.83 10.38 -5.86
CA PHE A 124 -5.21 10.79 -6.08
C PHE A 124 -5.41 12.29 -5.89
N ASP A 125 -6.14 12.91 -6.79
CA ASP A 125 -6.54 14.31 -6.65
C ASP A 125 -7.44 14.50 -5.43
N ASP A 126 -8.31 13.52 -5.14
CA ASP A 126 -9.16 13.43 -3.95
C ASP A 126 -8.80 12.20 -3.10
N PRO A 127 -7.96 12.34 -2.06
CA PRO A 127 -7.59 11.26 -1.16
C PRO A 127 -8.77 10.66 -0.38
N LEU A 128 -9.80 11.46 -0.08
CA LEU A 128 -11.00 10.95 0.61
C LEU A 128 -11.76 9.97 -0.28
N SER A 129 -11.89 10.27 -1.56
CA SER A 129 -12.48 9.34 -2.54
C SER A 129 -11.72 8.02 -2.62
N ALA A 130 -10.37 8.07 -2.62
CA ALA A 130 -9.53 6.88 -2.61
C ALA A 130 -9.72 6.04 -1.33
N LEU A 131 -9.70 6.66 -0.17
CA LEU A 131 -9.94 5.99 1.11
C LEU A 131 -11.35 5.40 1.20
N THR A 132 -12.35 6.10 0.67
CA THR A 132 -13.74 5.60 0.57
C THR A 132 -13.81 4.39 -0.37
N ALA A 133 -13.05 4.38 -1.46
CA ALA A 133 -12.95 3.22 -2.34
C ALA A 133 -12.29 2.02 -1.63
N MET A 134 -11.23 2.25 -0.85
CA MET A 134 -10.64 1.21 0.01
C MET A 134 -11.64 0.68 1.04
N ARG A 135 -12.47 1.57 1.65
CA ARG A 135 -13.50 1.14 2.61
C ARG A 135 -14.53 0.20 2.00
N ARG A 136 -14.90 0.38 0.72
CA ARG A 136 -15.81 -0.56 0.02
C ARG A 136 -15.24 -1.96 -0.15
N LEU A 137 -13.92 -2.11 -0.15
CA LEU A 137 -13.25 -3.40 -0.24
C LEU A 137 -13.09 -4.08 1.12
N ALA A 138 -13.35 -3.37 2.22
CA ALA A 138 -13.14 -3.84 3.59
C ALA A 138 -14.39 -4.52 4.16
N ARG A 139 -14.20 -5.65 4.83
CA ARG A 139 -15.20 -6.20 5.75
C ARG A 139 -15.41 -5.27 6.95
N PRO A 140 -16.53 -5.38 7.68
CA PRO A 140 -16.62 -4.78 9.02
C PRO A 140 -15.42 -5.25 9.87
N ASP A 141 -14.85 -4.36 10.67
CA ASP A 141 -13.66 -4.60 11.50
C ASP A 141 -12.36 -4.95 10.75
N ALA A 142 -12.33 -4.89 9.42
CA ALA A 142 -11.12 -5.10 8.62
C ALA A 142 -9.98 -4.15 9.05
N ARG A 143 -8.75 -4.61 8.91
CA ARG A 143 -7.56 -3.82 9.22
C ARG A 143 -6.97 -3.19 7.97
N LEU A 144 -6.72 -1.88 8.02
CA LEU A 144 -5.99 -1.15 7.00
C LEU A 144 -4.59 -0.83 7.52
N PHE A 145 -3.58 -1.35 6.85
CA PHE A 145 -2.18 -0.97 7.02
C PHE A 145 -1.83 0.04 5.93
N LEU A 146 -1.82 1.31 6.27
CA LEU A 146 -1.58 2.41 5.35
C LEU A 146 -0.21 3.03 5.60
N VAL A 147 0.59 3.19 4.55
CA VAL A 147 1.85 3.96 4.59
C VAL A 147 1.70 5.16 3.68
N VAL A 148 2.00 6.34 4.22
CA VAL A 148 1.90 7.61 3.48
C VAL A 148 3.16 8.45 3.60
N SER A 149 3.38 9.28 2.59
CA SER A 149 4.45 10.27 2.55
C SER A 149 4.12 11.44 3.46
N LYS A 150 5.12 11.87 4.27
CA LYS A 150 5.01 13.05 5.12
C LYS A 150 5.78 14.24 4.55
N PRO A 151 5.44 15.49 4.94
CA PRO A 151 6.18 16.67 4.53
C PRO A 151 7.66 16.57 4.97
N HIS A 152 8.56 16.57 3.99
CA HIS A 152 10.00 16.58 4.21
C HIS A 152 10.70 17.14 2.96
N TRP A 153 11.80 17.87 3.14
CA TRP A 153 12.52 18.49 2.02
C TRP A 153 13.01 17.48 0.96
N CYS A 154 13.36 16.25 1.36
CA CYS A 154 13.68 15.18 0.41
C CYS A 154 12.50 14.81 -0.49
N ASN A 155 11.26 14.97 -0.03
CA ASN A 155 10.07 14.70 -0.81
C ASN A 155 9.79 15.80 -1.87
N VAL A 156 10.44 16.97 -1.75
CA VAL A 156 10.36 18.03 -2.79
C VAL A 156 10.94 17.54 -4.12
N ILE A 157 12.03 16.76 -4.08
CA ILE A 157 12.63 16.17 -5.30
C ILE A 157 11.69 15.12 -5.89
N ILE A 158 11.05 14.31 -5.06
CA ILE A 158 10.06 13.31 -5.46
C ILE A 158 8.80 14.01 -5.99
N TRP A 159 8.38 15.11 -5.32
CA TRP A 159 7.26 15.92 -5.77
C TRP A 159 7.51 16.55 -7.17
N LEU A 160 8.69 17.03 -7.45
CA LEU A 160 9.05 17.56 -8.76
C LEU A 160 8.99 16.50 -9.86
N GLN A 161 9.30 15.25 -9.55
CA GLN A 161 9.25 14.13 -10.51
C GLN A 161 7.87 13.48 -10.65
N TRP A 162 7.10 13.38 -9.55
CA TRP A 162 5.91 12.52 -9.46
C TRP A 162 4.66 13.24 -9.00
N ARG A 163 4.72 14.55 -8.70
CA ARG A 163 3.63 15.36 -8.10
C ARG A 163 2.97 14.71 -6.87
N HIS A 164 3.77 14.04 -6.06
CA HIS A 164 3.32 13.34 -4.85
C HIS A 164 2.78 14.32 -3.82
N ARG A 165 1.53 14.14 -3.41
CA ARG A 165 0.99 14.78 -2.21
C ARG A 165 1.68 14.21 -0.97
N THR A 166 1.81 15.01 0.06
CA THR A 166 2.29 14.58 1.39
C THR A 166 1.23 14.89 2.42
N PHE A 167 1.18 14.11 3.49
CA PHE A 167 0.14 14.22 4.51
C PHE A 167 0.74 14.49 5.87
N ARG A 168 0.05 15.33 6.66
CA ARG A 168 0.29 15.44 8.10
C ARG A 168 -0.49 14.35 8.81
N SER A 169 -0.02 13.97 10.01
CA SER A 169 -0.65 12.90 10.78
C SER A 169 -2.10 13.21 11.21
N ASP A 170 -2.38 14.45 11.53
CA ASP A 170 -3.71 14.95 11.85
C ASP A 170 -4.63 14.92 10.63
N GLU A 171 -4.18 15.48 9.50
CA GLU A 171 -4.93 15.52 8.25
C GLU A 171 -5.37 14.11 7.79
N ILE A 172 -4.44 13.16 7.76
CA ILE A 172 -4.77 11.80 7.28
C ILE A 172 -5.69 11.06 8.25
N SER A 173 -5.59 11.32 9.57
CA SER A 173 -6.48 10.72 10.56
C SER A 173 -7.92 11.21 10.39
N GLU A 174 -8.12 12.49 10.10
CA GLU A 174 -9.45 13.04 9.78
C GLU A 174 -10.02 12.45 8.49
N LEU A 175 -9.21 12.33 7.43
CA LEU A 175 -9.64 11.71 6.17
C LEU A 175 -10.03 10.24 6.36
N LEU A 176 -9.27 9.48 7.15
CA LEU A 176 -9.59 8.09 7.48
C LEU A 176 -10.92 7.97 8.22
N LEU A 177 -11.15 8.82 9.22
CA LEU A 177 -12.42 8.85 9.97
C LEU A 177 -13.61 9.14 9.05
N HIS A 178 -13.49 10.15 8.18
CA HIS A 178 -14.53 10.48 7.21
C HIS A 178 -14.78 9.36 6.18
N ALA A 179 -13.76 8.57 5.88
CA ALA A 179 -13.88 7.42 4.99
C ALA A 179 -14.45 6.16 5.67
N GLY A 180 -14.69 6.18 6.99
CA GLY A 180 -15.21 5.04 7.75
C GLY A 180 -14.11 4.12 8.30
N PHE A 181 -12.95 4.70 8.65
CA PHE A 181 -11.87 4.00 9.33
C PHE A 181 -11.52 4.71 10.65
N ASP A 182 -11.37 3.93 11.71
CA ASP A 182 -10.92 4.38 13.02
C ASP A 182 -9.42 4.09 13.20
N VAL A 183 -8.62 5.14 13.44
CA VAL A 183 -7.16 5.02 13.60
C VAL A 183 -6.84 4.35 14.93
N GLN A 184 -6.13 3.23 14.87
CA GLN A 184 -5.73 2.44 16.05
C GLN A 184 -4.31 2.77 16.50
N ALA A 185 -3.40 3.04 15.56
CA ALA A 185 -2.00 3.33 15.86
C ALA A 185 -1.32 4.12 14.74
N HIS A 186 -0.32 4.90 15.14
CA HIS A 186 0.66 5.50 14.23
C HIS A 186 2.00 4.81 14.39
N TYR A 187 2.65 4.47 13.27
CA TYR A 187 3.96 3.83 13.26
C TYR A 187 5.01 4.77 12.67
N ARG A 188 6.09 4.97 13.41
CA ARG A 188 7.27 5.72 12.96
C ARG A 188 8.34 4.75 12.52
N PHE A 189 8.77 4.83 11.27
CA PHE A 189 9.87 4.03 10.78
C PHE A 189 11.15 4.35 11.56
N PRO A 190 11.89 3.34 12.06
CA PRO A 190 12.98 3.57 13.01
C PRO A 190 14.23 4.19 12.37
N SER A 191 14.49 3.92 11.08
CA SER A 191 15.74 4.30 10.41
C SER A 191 15.59 4.48 8.90
N GLY A 192 16.66 4.92 8.25
CA GLY A 192 16.77 5.07 6.80
C GLY A 192 15.87 6.17 6.20
N PRO A 193 15.79 6.25 4.88
CA PRO A 193 14.90 7.14 4.16
C PRO A 193 13.44 7.08 4.63
N PRO A 194 12.81 5.91 4.88
CA PRO A 194 11.42 5.83 5.33
C PRO A 194 11.16 6.62 6.61
N SER A 195 12.11 6.67 7.56
CA SER A 195 11.94 7.41 8.82
C SER A 195 11.80 8.93 8.61
N ARG A 196 12.33 9.47 7.51
CA ARG A 196 12.29 10.89 7.17
C ARG A 196 11.11 11.25 6.28
N THR A 197 10.73 10.34 5.38
CA THR A 197 9.80 10.63 4.28
C THR A 197 8.41 10.07 4.46
N SER A 198 8.21 9.12 5.40
CA SER A 198 6.95 8.37 5.51
C SER A 198 6.58 8.07 6.96
N PHE A 199 5.35 7.63 7.17
CA PHE A 199 4.89 6.99 8.41
C PHE A 199 3.80 5.97 8.08
N GLY A 200 3.61 5.01 8.98
CA GLY A 200 2.55 4.01 8.90
C GLY A 200 1.35 4.36 9.80
N ILE A 201 0.19 3.90 9.41
CA ILE A 201 -1.06 3.99 10.17
C ILE A 201 -1.73 2.63 10.15
N LEU A 202 -2.07 2.11 11.33
CA LEU A 202 -3.02 1.01 11.46
C LEU A 202 -4.39 1.61 11.74
N ALA A 203 -5.38 1.27 10.92
CA ALA A 203 -6.77 1.66 11.11
C ALA A 203 -7.71 0.47 11.03
N ARG A 204 -8.91 0.61 11.57
CA ARG A 204 -9.98 -0.40 11.58
C ARG A 204 -11.20 0.15 10.83
N ALA A 205 -11.80 -0.66 9.97
CA ALA A 205 -13.06 -0.34 9.30
C ALA A 205 -14.22 -0.31 10.32
N ILE A 206 -15.00 0.77 10.32
CA ILE A 206 -16.16 1.01 11.18
C ILE A 206 -17.45 1.11 10.37
#